data_d0e63d8094625d5a7fa9115d4f62bcf0
#
_entry.id   d0e63d8094625d5a7fa9115d4f62bcf0
#
_cell.length_a   1.000
_cell.length_b   1.000
_cell.length_c   1.000
_cell.angle_alpha   90.00
_cell.angle_beta   90.00
_cell.angle_gamma   90.00
#
_symmetry.space_group_name_H-M   'P 1'
#
loop_
_entity.id
_entity.type
_entity.pdbx_description
1 polymer ?
#
loop_
_entity_poly.entity_id
_entity_poly.type
_entity_poly.pdbx_seq_one_letter_code
_entity_poly.pdbx_strand_id
1 'polypeptide(L)'
;MTTTNFEEYDDPILYDKENDAYLLEIPLLLKWAAEKQGPIIDLACGTGRVTIPLAKNGLEMIGVDLHRGMLNEARNKSELLGLPIEWIEQDCTKLSLVTKSNLIYSVGNSFQHFLTNKAQDELLTSVNNHLELGGVFIFDTRFPSVEELLQPANEEYWKSYTDLEPQQTVDVFTISNYDSLDQVQHYTTIRKYKNENGQIINEKRTNIRLRYVFPKEMERLLHAHGFEILHLYKDWEETPITNDSYEMVYVCKKMREHSA
;
A
#
# COMPACT_ATOMS: atom_id res chain seq x y z
N MET A 1 9.11 24.07 0.73
CA MET A 1 8.80 23.11 -0.35
C MET A 1 8.32 21.83 0.34
N THR A 2 7.06 21.50 0.18
CA THR A 2 6.56 20.18 0.62
C THR A 2 7.18 19.17 -0.33
N THR A 3 8.18 18.43 0.13
CA THR A 3 8.68 17.27 -0.59
C THR A 3 7.51 16.31 -0.75
N THR A 4 7.03 16.15 -1.97
CA THR A 4 6.04 15.12 -2.29
C THR A 4 6.67 13.78 -1.93
N ASN A 5 5.94 12.89 -1.26
CA ASN A 5 6.42 11.58 -0.82
C ASN A 5 6.35 10.55 -1.97
N PHE A 6 6.79 10.96 -3.19
CA PHE A 6 6.53 10.21 -4.43
C PHE A 6 7.80 9.71 -5.13
N GLU A 7 8.99 10.01 -4.62
CA GLU A 7 10.25 9.66 -5.31
C GLU A 7 10.37 8.15 -5.65
N GLU A 8 9.80 7.26 -4.82
CA GLU A 8 9.77 5.81 -5.08
C GLU A 8 8.81 5.42 -6.21
N TYR A 9 7.87 6.30 -6.57
CA TYR A 9 6.79 6.04 -7.53
C TYR A 9 6.94 6.80 -8.85
N ASP A 10 7.94 7.69 -8.95
CA ASP A 10 8.21 8.50 -10.16
C ASP A 10 8.61 7.65 -11.38
N ASP A 11 8.99 6.38 -11.15
CA ASP A 11 9.36 5.41 -12.18
C ASP A 11 8.47 4.15 -12.04
N PRO A 12 7.26 4.14 -12.65
CA PRO A 12 6.31 3.03 -12.54
C PRO A 12 6.86 1.69 -13.06
N ILE A 13 7.72 1.73 -14.08
CA ILE A 13 8.32 0.52 -14.65
C ILE A 13 9.32 -0.10 -13.66
N LEU A 14 10.14 0.74 -13.01
CA LEU A 14 11.04 0.26 -11.96
C LEU A 14 10.25 -0.29 -10.76
N TYR A 15 9.16 0.38 -10.39
CA TYR A 15 8.27 -0.09 -9.33
C TYR A 15 7.72 -1.49 -9.63
N ASP A 16 7.22 -1.72 -10.86
CA ASP A 16 6.70 -3.01 -11.29
C ASP A 16 7.79 -4.09 -11.26
N LYS A 17 9.00 -3.81 -11.78
CA LYS A 17 10.14 -4.74 -11.73
C LYS A 17 10.48 -5.19 -10.29
N GLU A 18 10.31 -4.32 -9.32
CA GLU A 18 10.65 -4.59 -7.92
C GLU A 18 9.51 -5.24 -7.13
N ASN A 19 8.24 -5.08 -7.56
CA ASN A 19 7.07 -5.37 -6.72
C ASN A 19 6.03 -6.31 -7.36
N ASP A 20 5.92 -6.43 -8.70
CA ASP A 20 4.84 -7.21 -9.37
C ASP A 20 4.82 -8.70 -9.01
N ALA A 21 5.96 -9.25 -8.55
CA ALA A 21 6.02 -10.65 -8.12
C ALA A 21 5.34 -10.91 -6.75
N TYR A 22 5.06 -9.87 -5.96
CA TYR A 22 4.42 -10.02 -4.67
C TYR A 22 2.89 -9.98 -4.83
N LEU A 23 2.23 -11.11 -4.62
CA LEU A 23 0.79 -11.30 -4.83
C LEU A 23 0.13 -12.06 -3.66
N LEU A 24 0.71 -12.00 -2.47
CA LEU A 24 0.22 -12.72 -1.28
C LEU A 24 -1.13 -12.20 -0.79
N GLU A 25 -1.52 -10.98 -1.18
CA GLU A 25 -2.80 -10.37 -0.82
C GLU A 25 -4.00 -11.03 -1.53
N ILE A 26 -3.77 -11.56 -2.73
CA ILE A 26 -4.84 -12.00 -3.65
C ILE A 26 -5.77 -13.05 -3.01
N PRO A 27 -5.29 -14.13 -2.38
CA PRO A 27 -6.17 -15.16 -1.81
C PRO A 27 -7.15 -14.61 -0.77
N LEU A 28 -6.66 -13.78 0.16
CA LEU A 28 -7.50 -13.17 1.19
C LEU A 28 -8.53 -12.21 0.58
N LEU A 29 -8.12 -11.36 -0.36
CA LEU A 29 -9.03 -10.41 -1.02
C LEU A 29 -10.10 -11.14 -1.83
N LEU A 30 -9.77 -12.21 -2.56
CA LEU A 30 -10.75 -13.04 -3.28
C LEU A 30 -11.73 -13.71 -2.32
N LYS A 31 -11.27 -14.21 -1.18
CA LYS A 31 -12.13 -14.78 -0.14
C LYS A 31 -13.18 -13.78 0.34
N TRP A 32 -12.76 -12.54 0.63
CA TRP A 32 -13.67 -11.49 1.10
C TRP A 32 -14.55 -10.92 -0.01
N ALA A 33 -14.12 -10.99 -1.26
CA ALA A 33 -14.89 -10.57 -2.43
C ALA A 33 -15.97 -11.57 -2.84
N ALA A 34 -15.81 -12.87 -2.54
CA ALA A 34 -16.64 -13.95 -3.08
C ALA A 34 -18.16 -13.79 -2.84
N GLU A 35 -18.55 -13.15 -1.74
CA GLU A 35 -19.96 -12.93 -1.38
C GLU A 35 -20.41 -11.47 -1.60
N LYS A 36 -19.56 -10.62 -2.20
CA LYS A 36 -19.84 -9.20 -2.40
C LYS A 36 -20.40 -8.95 -3.78
N GLN A 37 -21.34 -8.01 -3.87
CA GLN A 37 -21.88 -7.53 -5.12
C GLN A 37 -21.46 -6.09 -5.37
N GLY A 38 -21.36 -5.71 -6.64
CA GLY A 38 -20.93 -4.39 -7.08
C GLY A 38 -19.42 -4.19 -7.08
N PRO A 39 -18.97 -3.00 -7.41
CA PRO A 39 -17.56 -2.71 -7.60
C PRO A 39 -16.78 -2.77 -6.30
N ILE A 40 -15.55 -3.26 -6.39
CA ILE A 40 -14.55 -3.27 -5.32
C ILE A 40 -13.59 -2.12 -5.57
N ILE A 41 -13.26 -1.38 -4.52
CA ILE A 41 -12.40 -0.20 -4.63
C ILE A 41 -11.01 -0.54 -4.06
N ASP A 42 -9.99 -0.32 -4.88
CA ASP A 42 -8.57 -0.38 -4.51
C ASP A 42 -8.04 1.03 -4.28
N LEU A 43 -7.67 1.38 -3.06
CA LEU A 43 -7.13 2.70 -2.69
C LEU A 43 -5.61 2.69 -2.67
N ALA A 44 -5.00 3.70 -3.28
CA ALA A 44 -3.57 3.77 -3.55
C ALA A 44 -3.12 2.57 -4.40
N CYS A 45 -3.86 2.32 -5.48
CA CYS A 45 -3.75 1.12 -6.31
C CYS A 45 -2.46 1.05 -7.14
N GLY A 46 -1.71 2.16 -7.24
CA GLY A 46 -0.45 2.24 -7.97
C GLY A 46 -0.61 1.86 -9.44
N THR A 47 0.22 0.93 -9.90
CA THR A 47 0.20 0.38 -11.26
C THR A 47 -0.81 -0.75 -11.46
N GLY A 48 -1.70 -0.99 -10.47
CA GLY A 48 -2.72 -2.03 -10.53
C GLY A 48 -2.21 -3.45 -10.24
N ARG A 49 -1.11 -3.59 -9.50
CA ARG A 49 -0.48 -4.87 -9.13
C ARG A 49 -1.50 -5.87 -8.56
N VAL A 50 -2.40 -5.42 -7.71
CA VAL A 50 -3.46 -6.24 -7.10
C VAL A 50 -4.80 -6.08 -7.83
N THR A 51 -5.14 -4.88 -8.27
CA THR A 51 -6.40 -4.59 -8.99
C THR A 51 -6.58 -5.46 -10.23
N ILE A 52 -5.52 -5.55 -11.08
CA ILE A 52 -5.56 -6.30 -12.35
C ILE A 52 -5.79 -7.80 -12.13
N PRO A 53 -5.06 -8.50 -11.24
CA PRO A 53 -5.36 -9.89 -10.90
C PRO A 53 -6.77 -10.14 -10.40
N LEU A 54 -7.34 -9.23 -9.58
CA LEU A 54 -8.72 -9.37 -9.11
C LEU A 54 -9.72 -9.20 -10.25
N ALA A 55 -9.50 -8.24 -11.16
CA ALA A 55 -10.31 -8.09 -12.37
C ALA A 55 -10.24 -9.31 -13.29
N LYS A 56 -9.06 -9.96 -13.43
CA LYS A 56 -8.91 -11.24 -14.15
C LYS A 56 -9.76 -12.38 -13.56
N ASN A 57 -10.07 -12.31 -12.26
CA ASN A 57 -10.98 -13.25 -11.60
C ASN A 57 -12.46 -12.85 -11.74
N GLY A 58 -12.78 -11.88 -12.60
CA GLY A 58 -14.16 -11.49 -12.94
C GLY A 58 -14.79 -10.50 -11.99
N LEU A 59 -14.00 -9.86 -11.11
CA LEU A 59 -14.49 -8.82 -10.21
C LEU A 59 -14.54 -7.47 -10.92
N GLU A 60 -15.59 -6.69 -10.64
CA GLU A 60 -15.70 -5.29 -11.07
C GLU A 60 -14.81 -4.43 -10.17
N MET A 61 -13.82 -3.74 -10.78
CA MET A 61 -12.78 -3.05 -10.03
C MET A 61 -12.74 -1.55 -10.33
N ILE A 62 -12.55 -0.76 -9.28
CA ILE A 62 -12.23 0.67 -9.34
C ILE A 62 -10.87 0.85 -8.65
N GLY A 63 -9.86 1.30 -9.40
CA GLY A 63 -8.55 1.66 -8.86
C GLY A 63 -8.43 3.16 -8.66
N VAL A 64 -8.07 3.59 -7.47
CA VAL A 64 -7.87 5.00 -7.10
C VAL A 64 -6.44 5.23 -6.67
N ASP A 65 -5.78 6.20 -7.28
CA ASP A 65 -4.44 6.64 -6.89
C ASP A 65 -4.28 8.15 -7.12
N LEU A 66 -3.38 8.77 -6.38
CA LEU A 66 -3.04 10.19 -6.56
C LEU A 66 -1.96 10.37 -7.64
N HIS A 67 -1.13 9.35 -7.89
CA HIS A 67 0.01 9.44 -8.77
C HIS A 67 -0.38 9.09 -10.21
N ARG A 68 -0.50 10.13 -11.05
CA ARG A 68 -0.88 9.99 -12.47
C ARG A 68 0.01 9.02 -13.26
N GLY A 69 1.32 9.02 -13.03
CA GLY A 69 2.27 8.13 -13.72
C GLY A 69 1.96 6.66 -13.44
N MET A 70 1.70 6.32 -12.18
CA MET A 70 1.30 4.97 -11.77
C MET A 70 -0.02 4.55 -12.44
N LEU A 71 -1.04 5.41 -12.41
CA LEU A 71 -2.33 5.15 -13.07
C LEU A 71 -2.22 5.00 -14.59
N ASN A 72 -1.33 5.73 -15.24
CA ASN A 72 -1.11 5.56 -16.69
C ASN A 72 -0.58 4.17 -16.99
N GLU A 73 0.37 3.67 -16.18
CA GLU A 73 0.87 2.32 -16.34
C GLU A 73 -0.21 1.27 -16.03
N ALA A 74 -1.04 1.48 -15.01
CA ALA A 74 -2.18 0.63 -14.71
C ALA A 74 -3.17 0.53 -15.89
N ARG A 75 -3.49 1.68 -16.52
CA ARG A 75 -4.34 1.73 -17.74
C ARG A 75 -3.71 0.96 -18.89
N ASN A 76 -2.44 1.21 -19.19
CA ASN A 76 -1.73 0.50 -20.25
C ASN A 76 -1.80 -1.03 -20.06
N LYS A 77 -1.51 -1.50 -18.85
CA LYS A 77 -1.54 -2.93 -18.52
C LYS A 77 -2.95 -3.52 -18.66
N SER A 78 -3.98 -2.84 -18.15
CA SER A 78 -5.37 -3.32 -18.22
C SER A 78 -5.94 -3.28 -19.64
N GLU A 79 -5.62 -2.26 -20.44
CA GLU A 79 -6.04 -2.16 -21.85
C GLU A 79 -5.43 -3.28 -22.70
N LEU A 80 -4.14 -3.58 -22.53
CA LEU A 80 -3.48 -4.71 -23.21
C LEU A 80 -4.13 -6.06 -22.89
N LEU A 81 -4.76 -6.17 -21.72
CA LEU A 81 -5.44 -7.40 -21.28
C LEU A 81 -6.96 -7.38 -21.58
N GLY A 82 -7.50 -6.28 -22.13
CA GLY A 82 -8.92 -6.12 -22.40
C GLY A 82 -9.80 -6.11 -21.14
N LEU A 83 -9.24 -5.66 -20.00
CA LEU A 83 -9.95 -5.63 -18.71
C LEU A 83 -10.64 -4.29 -18.49
N PRO A 84 -11.96 -4.25 -18.26
CA PRO A 84 -12.71 -3.02 -18.00
C PRO A 84 -12.55 -2.57 -16.55
N ILE A 85 -11.43 -1.95 -16.21
CA ILE A 85 -11.16 -1.40 -14.88
C ILE A 85 -11.33 0.12 -14.94
N GLU A 86 -12.05 0.69 -13.97
CA GLU A 86 -12.15 2.13 -13.82
C GLU A 86 -10.95 2.65 -13.02
N TRP A 87 -10.16 3.55 -13.61
CA TRP A 87 -8.98 4.16 -12.97
C TRP A 87 -9.23 5.64 -12.71
N ILE A 88 -9.16 6.04 -11.44
CA ILE A 88 -9.53 7.38 -10.97
C ILE A 88 -8.35 8.05 -10.28
N GLU A 89 -7.98 9.25 -10.76
CA GLU A 89 -6.94 10.08 -10.12
C GLU A 89 -7.59 10.93 -9.03
N GLN A 90 -7.50 10.48 -7.77
CA GLN A 90 -8.01 11.19 -6.61
C GLN A 90 -7.13 10.97 -5.37
N ASP A 91 -7.19 11.94 -4.45
CA ASP A 91 -6.64 11.82 -3.11
C ASP A 91 -7.58 10.95 -2.25
N CYS A 92 -7.07 9.83 -1.71
CA CYS A 92 -7.82 8.90 -0.88
C CYS A 92 -8.43 9.57 0.37
N THR A 93 -7.87 10.70 0.83
CA THR A 93 -8.42 11.47 1.95
C THR A 93 -9.64 12.31 1.57
N LYS A 94 -9.93 12.45 0.26
CA LYS A 94 -10.99 13.30 -0.30
C LYS A 94 -11.73 12.62 -1.44
N LEU A 95 -12.04 11.35 -1.28
CA LEU A 95 -12.78 10.61 -2.30
C LEU A 95 -14.12 11.26 -2.61
N SER A 96 -14.45 11.28 -3.89
CA SER A 96 -15.72 11.73 -4.42
C SER A 96 -16.19 10.77 -5.52
N LEU A 97 -16.45 9.52 -5.11
CA LEU A 97 -16.99 8.50 -5.99
C LEU A 97 -18.51 8.49 -5.89
N VAL A 98 -19.18 8.24 -7.02
CA VAL A 98 -20.64 8.16 -7.06
C VAL A 98 -21.13 6.88 -6.40
N THR A 99 -20.35 5.81 -6.51
CA THR A 99 -20.72 4.46 -6.07
C THR A 99 -20.13 4.15 -4.69
N LYS A 100 -20.95 3.56 -3.82
CA LYS A 100 -20.46 2.89 -2.61
C LYS A 100 -20.08 1.44 -2.94
N SER A 101 -19.20 0.88 -2.14
CA SER A 101 -18.71 -0.49 -2.26
C SER A 101 -18.99 -1.33 -1.02
N ASN A 102 -19.10 -2.63 -1.21
CA ASN A 102 -19.14 -3.59 -0.10
C ASN A 102 -17.75 -4.06 0.36
N LEU A 103 -16.71 -3.77 -0.45
CA LEU A 103 -15.32 -4.07 -0.14
C LEU A 103 -14.41 -2.97 -0.65
N ILE A 104 -13.71 -2.29 0.24
CA ILE A 104 -12.62 -1.37 -0.07
C ILE A 104 -11.34 -1.99 0.49
N TYR A 105 -10.23 -1.90 -0.24
CA TYR A 105 -8.94 -2.31 0.29
C TYR A 105 -7.84 -1.31 -0.07
N SER A 106 -6.73 -1.39 0.67
CA SER A 106 -5.52 -0.62 0.43
C SER A 106 -4.33 -1.46 0.87
N VAL A 107 -3.42 -1.80 -0.03
CA VAL A 107 -2.35 -2.77 0.21
C VAL A 107 -0.97 -2.18 -0.03
N GLY A 108 0.09 -2.96 0.30
CA GLY A 108 1.47 -2.52 0.13
C GLY A 108 1.90 -1.48 1.16
N ASN A 109 1.37 -1.56 2.36
CA ASN A 109 1.62 -0.62 3.47
C ASN A 109 1.23 0.83 3.15
N SER A 110 0.28 1.04 2.22
CA SER A 110 -0.12 2.37 1.76
C SER A 110 -0.67 3.26 2.87
N PHE A 111 -1.22 2.67 3.97
CA PHE A 111 -1.67 3.43 5.12
C PHE A 111 -0.56 4.29 5.76
N GLN A 112 0.69 3.88 5.66
CA GLN A 112 1.83 4.61 6.23
C GLN A 112 2.14 5.93 5.51
N HIS A 113 1.59 6.18 4.32
CA HIS A 113 1.74 7.46 3.60
C HIS A 113 0.92 8.60 4.20
N PHE A 114 -0.08 8.30 5.02
CA PHE A 114 -0.88 9.31 5.73
C PHE A 114 -0.14 9.76 7.00
N LEU A 115 0.80 10.69 6.81
CA LEU A 115 1.82 11.08 7.80
C LEU A 115 1.28 11.86 9.01
N THR A 116 0.04 12.34 8.99
CA THR A 116 -0.53 13.14 10.08
C THR A 116 -1.83 12.53 10.60
N ASN A 117 -2.18 12.79 11.86
CA ASN A 117 -3.47 12.39 12.44
C ASN A 117 -4.62 12.84 11.54
N LYS A 118 -4.58 14.10 11.10
CA LYS A 118 -5.60 14.65 10.21
C LYS A 118 -5.74 13.86 8.92
N ALA A 119 -4.64 13.48 8.27
CA ALA A 119 -4.69 12.71 7.03
C ALA A 119 -5.26 11.30 7.25
N GLN A 120 -4.94 10.67 8.38
CA GLN A 120 -5.50 9.37 8.76
C GLN A 120 -6.99 9.45 9.08
N ASP A 121 -7.43 10.49 9.82
CA ASP A 121 -8.84 10.76 10.09
C ASP A 121 -9.62 11.02 8.79
N GLU A 122 -9.08 11.84 7.89
CA GLU A 122 -9.69 12.13 6.58
C GLU A 122 -9.79 10.89 5.70
N LEU A 123 -8.75 10.04 5.67
CA LEU A 123 -8.78 8.76 4.96
C LEU A 123 -9.90 7.86 5.49
N LEU A 124 -9.94 7.59 6.79
CA LEU A 124 -10.92 6.69 7.37
C LEU A 124 -12.36 7.21 7.26
N THR A 125 -12.54 8.53 7.36
CA THR A 125 -13.82 9.20 7.05
C THR A 125 -14.20 8.97 5.60
N SER A 126 -13.27 9.15 4.68
CA SER A 126 -13.48 8.95 3.26
C SER A 126 -13.83 7.49 2.94
N VAL A 127 -13.11 6.52 3.50
CA VAL A 127 -13.42 5.08 3.38
C VAL A 127 -14.82 4.78 3.94
N ASN A 128 -15.14 5.27 5.14
CA ASN A 128 -16.45 5.05 5.75
C ASN A 128 -17.58 5.56 4.84
N ASN A 129 -17.44 6.76 4.28
CA ASN A 129 -18.46 7.37 3.40
C ASN A 129 -18.70 6.58 2.12
N HIS A 130 -17.70 5.85 1.61
CA HIS A 130 -17.77 5.07 0.37
C HIS A 130 -17.99 3.56 0.59
N LEU A 131 -18.03 3.09 1.84
CA LEU A 131 -18.48 1.75 2.17
C LEU A 131 -19.99 1.72 2.43
N GLU A 132 -20.64 0.63 2.02
CA GLU A 132 -21.97 0.28 2.49
C GLU A 132 -21.96 -0.09 3.97
N LEU A 133 -23.09 0.06 4.66
CA LEU A 133 -23.21 -0.39 6.04
C LEU A 133 -23.01 -1.91 6.10
N GLY A 134 -22.10 -2.38 6.96
CA GLY A 134 -21.68 -3.78 6.98
C GLY A 134 -20.64 -4.15 5.93
N GLY A 135 -20.25 -3.21 5.07
CA GLY A 135 -19.12 -3.37 4.16
C GLY A 135 -17.79 -3.50 4.89
N VAL A 136 -16.77 -3.98 4.20
CA VAL A 136 -15.47 -4.34 4.77
C VAL A 136 -14.36 -3.47 4.18
N PHE A 137 -13.47 -2.98 5.04
CA PHE A 137 -12.21 -2.34 4.70
C PHE A 137 -11.06 -3.26 5.08
N ILE A 138 -10.20 -3.62 4.12
CA ILE A 138 -9.00 -4.44 4.35
C ILE A 138 -7.78 -3.60 3.99
N PHE A 139 -6.83 -3.51 4.91
CA PHE A 139 -5.58 -2.80 4.65
C PHE A 139 -4.44 -3.38 5.47
N ASP A 140 -3.23 -3.13 5.00
CA ASP A 140 -2.02 -3.49 5.71
C ASP A 140 -1.22 -2.26 6.16
N THR A 141 -0.38 -2.49 7.14
CA THR A 141 0.64 -1.55 7.61
C THR A 141 1.73 -2.32 8.35
N ARG A 142 2.94 -1.81 8.38
CA ARG A 142 4.04 -2.45 9.11
C ARG A 142 3.78 -2.44 10.60
N PHE A 143 4.17 -3.53 11.25
CA PHE A 143 4.18 -3.61 12.72
C PHE A 143 5.35 -2.78 13.27
N PRO A 144 5.13 -1.87 14.24
CA PRO A 144 6.17 -1.03 14.82
C PRO A 144 7.05 -1.83 15.80
N SER A 145 7.81 -2.81 15.29
CA SER A 145 8.71 -3.61 16.11
C SER A 145 9.91 -2.79 16.59
N VAL A 146 10.49 -3.17 17.71
CA VAL A 146 11.70 -2.52 18.25
C VAL A 146 12.85 -2.61 17.25
N GLU A 147 12.98 -3.74 16.58
CA GLU A 147 14.00 -3.99 15.57
C GLU A 147 13.86 -3.02 14.38
N GLU A 148 12.64 -2.84 13.87
CA GLU A 148 12.35 -1.93 12.76
C GLU A 148 12.58 -0.47 13.14
N LEU A 149 12.10 -0.03 14.31
CA LEU A 149 12.16 1.37 14.70
C LEU A 149 13.56 1.82 15.17
N LEU A 150 14.39 0.91 15.69
CA LEU A 150 15.73 1.22 16.22
C LEU A 150 16.86 0.80 15.28
N GLN A 151 16.57 0.59 14.00
CA GLN A 151 17.62 0.34 13.01
C GLN A 151 18.66 1.47 13.03
N PRO A 152 19.97 1.14 12.99
CA PRO A 152 21.00 2.16 12.89
C PRO A 152 20.91 2.88 11.56
N ALA A 153 21.19 4.20 11.54
CA ALA A 153 21.18 5.01 10.33
C ALA A 153 22.38 4.72 9.42
N ASN A 154 22.62 3.43 9.14
CA ASN A 154 23.67 2.91 8.28
C ASN A 154 23.06 2.33 7.00
N GLU A 155 23.89 2.24 5.96
CA GLU A 155 23.50 1.55 4.73
C GLU A 155 23.43 0.04 5.00
N GLU A 156 22.22 -0.53 4.90
CA GLU A 156 21.94 -1.95 5.09
C GLU A 156 21.49 -2.58 3.77
N TYR A 157 22.03 -3.76 3.46
CA TYR A 157 21.62 -4.53 2.29
C TYR A 157 20.18 -5.05 2.50
N TRP A 158 19.33 -4.83 1.49
CA TRP A 158 17.95 -5.31 1.51
C TRP A 158 17.73 -6.49 0.55
N LYS A 159 17.98 -6.29 -0.75
CA LYS A 159 17.74 -7.31 -1.79
C LYS A 159 18.63 -7.08 -3.01
N SER A 160 18.68 -8.10 -3.89
CA SER A 160 19.23 -7.94 -5.24
C SER A 160 18.25 -8.51 -6.25
N TYR A 161 18.24 -7.93 -7.44
CA TYR A 161 17.53 -8.46 -8.59
C TYR A 161 18.36 -8.28 -9.86
N THR A 162 17.99 -9.02 -10.92
CA THR A 162 18.61 -8.85 -12.23
C THR A 162 17.66 -8.09 -13.14
N ASP A 163 18.10 -6.92 -13.62
CA ASP A 163 17.42 -6.22 -14.70
C ASP A 163 17.83 -6.89 -16.03
N LEU A 164 16.85 -7.36 -16.77
CA LEU A 164 17.10 -8.11 -18.02
C LEU A 164 17.42 -7.20 -19.21
N GLU A 165 17.01 -5.93 -19.13
CA GLU A 165 17.25 -4.93 -20.18
C GLU A 165 17.61 -3.57 -19.58
N PRO A 166 18.91 -3.19 -19.53
CA PRO A 166 20.10 -3.97 -19.87
C PRO A 166 20.39 -5.07 -18.84
N GLN A 167 21.00 -6.16 -19.25
CA GLN A 167 21.38 -7.27 -18.36
C GLN A 167 22.38 -6.77 -17.32
N GLN A 168 21.89 -6.47 -16.11
CA GLN A 168 22.70 -5.96 -15.01
C GLN A 168 22.12 -6.41 -13.66
N THR A 169 23.01 -6.59 -12.69
CA THR A 169 22.57 -6.84 -11.30
C THR A 169 22.37 -5.52 -10.59
N VAL A 170 21.25 -5.41 -9.87
CA VAL A 170 20.94 -4.27 -9.02
C VAL A 170 20.92 -4.72 -7.57
N ASP A 171 21.84 -4.18 -6.76
CA ASP A 171 21.80 -4.35 -5.31
C ASP A 171 21.06 -3.16 -4.70
N VAL A 172 20.10 -3.45 -3.86
CA VAL A 172 19.28 -2.46 -3.16
C VAL A 172 19.67 -2.43 -1.70
N PHE A 173 19.95 -1.23 -1.22
CA PHE A 173 20.26 -0.94 0.17
C PHE A 173 19.26 0.08 0.71
N THR A 174 19.11 0.11 2.02
CA THR A 174 18.29 1.11 2.72
C THR A 174 19.09 1.79 3.82
N ILE A 175 18.80 3.07 4.04
CA ILE A 175 19.18 3.80 5.26
C ILE A 175 17.88 4.24 5.88
N SER A 176 17.71 4.00 7.19
CA SER A 176 16.49 4.41 7.88
C SER A 176 16.80 5.27 9.11
N ASN A 177 15.89 6.19 9.42
CA ASN A 177 15.96 7.03 10.63
C ASN A 177 14.55 7.31 11.14
N TYR A 178 14.28 6.94 12.38
CA TYR A 178 12.96 7.09 13.01
C TYR A 178 12.86 8.36 13.85
N ASP A 179 11.88 9.21 13.51
CA ASP A 179 11.43 10.32 14.35
C ASP A 179 10.35 9.80 15.31
N SER A 180 10.70 9.65 16.58
CA SER A 180 9.79 9.11 17.59
C SER A 180 8.70 10.08 18.01
N LEU A 181 8.85 11.39 17.78
CA LEU A 181 7.83 12.39 18.10
C LEU A 181 6.70 12.35 17.07
N ASP A 182 7.06 12.34 15.80
CA ASP A 182 6.11 12.29 14.69
C ASP A 182 5.74 10.85 14.30
N GLN A 183 6.41 9.83 14.88
CA GLN A 183 6.26 8.41 14.56
C GLN A 183 6.55 8.11 13.08
N VAL A 184 7.45 8.86 12.47
CA VAL A 184 7.77 8.79 11.04
C VAL A 184 9.16 8.19 10.84
N GLN A 185 9.21 7.12 10.06
CA GLN A 185 10.46 6.54 9.55
C GLN A 185 10.81 7.23 8.22
N HIS A 186 12.03 7.74 8.14
CA HIS A 186 12.62 8.29 6.93
C HIS A 186 13.51 7.22 6.30
N TYR A 187 13.16 6.76 5.11
CA TYR A 187 13.97 5.81 4.35
C TYR A 187 14.65 6.50 3.18
N THR A 188 15.89 6.15 2.94
CA THR A 188 16.59 6.37 1.67
C THR A 188 16.89 5.02 1.05
N THR A 189 16.30 4.73 -0.09
CA THR A 189 16.59 3.53 -0.89
C THR A 189 17.74 3.83 -1.84
N ILE A 190 18.74 2.98 -1.86
CA ILE A 190 19.95 3.11 -2.68
C ILE A 190 20.03 1.91 -3.61
N ARG A 191 19.88 2.14 -4.92
CA ARG A 191 20.00 1.11 -5.96
C ARG A 191 21.34 1.23 -6.63
N LYS A 192 22.19 0.21 -6.51
CA LYS A 192 23.54 0.15 -7.09
C LYS A 192 23.53 -0.81 -8.28
N TYR A 193 23.65 -0.24 -9.47
CA TYR A 193 23.64 -0.98 -10.74
C TYR A 193 25.05 -1.48 -11.05
N LYS A 194 25.19 -2.77 -11.30
CA LYS A 194 26.48 -3.43 -11.54
C LYS A 194 26.56 -3.99 -12.95
N ASN A 195 27.74 -3.85 -13.57
CA ASN A 195 28.02 -4.54 -14.84
C ASN A 195 28.32 -6.03 -14.59
N GLU A 196 28.55 -6.78 -15.68
CA GLU A 196 28.88 -8.22 -15.64
C GLU A 196 30.12 -8.54 -14.80
N ASN A 197 31.03 -7.59 -14.60
CA ASN A 197 32.24 -7.74 -13.79
C ASN A 197 31.98 -7.39 -12.30
N GLY A 198 30.73 -7.09 -11.90
CA GLY A 198 30.38 -6.73 -10.54
C GLY A 198 30.74 -5.31 -10.12
N GLN A 199 31.22 -4.45 -11.07
CA GLN A 199 31.57 -3.06 -10.79
C GLN A 199 30.30 -2.20 -10.80
N ILE A 200 30.17 -1.31 -9.82
CA ILE A 200 29.09 -0.33 -9.77
C ILE A 200 29.28 0.68 -10.89
N ILE A 201 28.31 0.79 -11.80
CA ILE A 201 28.31 1.69 -12.95
C ILE A 201 27.32 2.85 -12.80
N ASN A 202 26.35 2.71 -11.92
CA ASN A 202 25.35 3.76 -11.61
C ASN A 202 24.81 3.57 -10.20
N GLU A 203 24.30 4.67 -9.61
CA GLU A 203 23.63 4.67 -8.33
C GLU A 203 22.40 5.59 -8.42
N LYS A 204 21.24 5.11 -7.96
CA LYS A 204 20.00 5.89 -7.83
C LYS A 204 19.58 5.91 -6.38
N ARG A 205 19.25 7.09 -5.85
CA ARG A 205 18.71 7.27 -4.50
C ARG A 205 17.32 7.84 -4.58
N THR A 206 16.43 7.32 -3.74
CA THR A 206 15.06 7.80 -3.57
C THR A 206 14.71 7.87 -2.10
N ASN A 207 13.84 8.79 -1.72
CA ASN A 207 13.46 9.00 -0.33
C ASN A 207 11.97 8.80 -0.16
N ILE A 208 11.59 8.20 0.98
CA ILE A 208 10.21 8.01 1.36
C ILE A 208 10.06 8.19 2.87
N ARG A 209 8.92 8.72 3.29
CA ARG A 209 8.53 8.85 4.68
C ARG A 209 7.31 8.01 4.96
N LEU A 210 7.38 7.18 6.00
CA LEU A 210 6.32 6.25 6.35
C LEU A 210 5.99 6.42 7.84
N ARG A 211 4.71 6.64 8.16
CA ARG A 211 4.27 6.78 9.53
C ARG A 211 3.86 5.44 10.11
N TYR A 212 4.39 5.13 11.28
CA TYR A 212 3.96 3.98 12.07
C TYR A 212 2.77 4.33 12.95
N VAL A 213 1.83 3.40 13.04
CA VAL A 213 0.69 3.46 13.97
C VAL A 213 0.72 2.21 14.83
N PHE A 214 0.76 2.39 16.15
CA PHE A 214 0.80 1.27 17.08
C PHE A 214 -0.56 0.55 17.15
N PRO A 215 -0.59 -0.78 17.42
CA PRO A 215 -1.84 -1.56 17.37
C PRO A 215 -2.97 -0.98 18.22
N LYS A 216 -2.69 -0.48 19.42
CA LYS A 216 -3.70 0.13 20.30
C LYS A 216 -4.13 1.52 19.88
N GLU A 217 -3.28 2.25 19.18
CA GLU A 217 -3.62 3.53 18.52
C GLU A 217 -4.56 3.26 17.35
N MET A 218 -4.22 2.28 16.48
CA MET A 218 -5.05 1.88 15.34
C MET A 218 -6.43 1.38 15.76
N GLU A 219 -6.53 0.58 16.82
CA GLU A 219 -7.80 0.10 17.39
C GLU A 219 -8.72 1.29 17.76
N ARG A 220 -8.16 2.30 18.43
CA ARG A 220 -8.93 3.49 18.82
C ARG A 220 -9.32 4.34 17.61
N LEU A 221 -8.42 4.47 16.65
CA LEU A 221 -8.62 5.23 15.43
C LEU A 221 -9.75 4.63 14.58
N LEU A 222 -9.71 3.31 14.34
CA LEU A 222 -10.74 2.60 13.60
C LEU A 222 -12.10 2.66 14.29
N HIS A 223 -12.14 2.45 15.61
CA HIS A 223 -13.38 2.53 16.39
C HIS A 223 -13.99 3.95 16.35
N ALA A 224 -13.16 5.00 16.43
CA ALA A 224 -13.62 6.39 16.35
C ALA A 224 -14.31 6.67 15.00
N HIS A 225 -13.83 6.05 13.91
CA HIS A 225 -14.40 6.20 12.57
C HIS A 225 -15.48 5.18 12.21
N GLY A 226 -16.05 4.47 13.22
CA GLY A 226 -17.20 3.60 13.02
C GLY A 226 -16.88 2.21 12.50
N PHE A 227 -15.63 1.77 12.62
CA PHE A 227 -15.20 0.43 12.24
C PHE A 227 -15.07 -0.51 13.45
N GLU A 228 -15.41 -1.78 13.25
CA GLU A 228 -15.08 -2.90 14.13
C GLU A 228 -13.98 -3.74 13.47
N ILE A 229 -12.93 -4.06 14.21
CA ILE A 229 -11.88 -4.96 13.74
C ILE A 229 -12.41 -6.39 13.85
N LEU A 230 -12.66 -7.05 12.72
CA LEU A 230 -13.06 -8.45 12.67
C LEU A 230 -11.86 -9.37 12.85
N HIS A 231 -10.76 -9.04 12.17
CA HIS A 231 -9.52 -9.80 12.22
C HIS A 231 -8.31 -8.86 12.16
N LEU A 232 -7.24 -9.31 12.82
CA LEU A 232 -5.92 -8.70 12.77
C LEU A 232 -4.90 -9.84 12.63
N TYR A 233 -4.27 -9.89 11.46
CA TYR A 233 -3.29 -10.90 11.09
C TYR A 233 -1.90 -10.30 11.00
N LYS A 234 -0.85 -11.14 11.13
CA LYS A 234 0.55 -10.73 10.92
C LYS A 234 1.02 -10.86 9.47
N ASP A 235 0.19 -11.47 8.62
CA ASP A 235 0.46 -11.74 7.20
C ASP A 235 -0.85 -11.95 6.43
N TRP A 236 -0.74 -12.07 5.10
CA TRP A 236 -1.86 -12.30 4.21
C TRP A 236 -2.34 -13.76 4.17
N GLU A 237 -1.69 -14.66 4.91
CA GLU A 237 -2.08 -16.07 5.09
C GLU A 237 -3.00 -16.29 6.30
N GLU A 238 -3.53 -15.22 6.89
CA GLU A 238 -4.43 -15.23 8.03
C GLU A 238 -3.77 -15.73 9.33
N THR A 239 -2.48 -15.62 9.47
CA THR A 239 -1.79 -15.98 10.70
C THR A 239 -2.06 -14.93 11.79
N PRO A 240 -2.49 -15.33 13.01
CA PRO A 240 -2.74 -14.39 14.09
C PRO A 240 -1.51 -13.54 14.44
N ILE A 241 -1.74 -12.26 14.78
CA ILE A 241 -0.68 -11.35 15.17
C ILE A 241 0.02 -11.81 16.45
N THR A 242 1.32 -11.58 16.50
CA THR A 242 2.20 -11.83 17.65
C THR A 242 3.15 -10.66 17.86
N ASN A 243 3.91 -10.67 18.97
CA ASN A 243 4.93 -9.63 19.21
C ASN A 243 6.10 -9.66 18.22
N ASP A 244 6.26 -10.78 17.50
CA ASP A 244 7.33 -10.98 16.51
C ASP A 244 6.82 -10.71 15.06
N SER A 245 5.69 -10.02 14.93
CA SER A 245 5.12 -9.67 13.63
C SER A 245 5.91 -8.54 12.97
N TYR A 246 5.95 -8.54 11.63
CA TYR A 246 6.51 -7.46 10.83
C TYR A 246 5.43 -6.63 10.13
N GLU A 247 4.24 -7.20 9.98
CA GLU A 247 3.11 -6.63 9.29
C GLU A 247 1.84 -6.75 10.13
N MET A 248 0.87 -5.91 9.86
CA MET A 248 -0.48 -5.95 10.42
C MET A 248 -1.47 -5.85 9.28
N VAL A 249 -2.23 -6.92 9.04
CA VAL A 249 -3.34 -6.93 8.08
C VAL A 249 -4.64 -6.82 8.83
N TYR A 250 -5.31 -5.69 8.66
CA TYR A 250 -6.59 -5.38 9.31
C TYR A 250 -7.76 -5.72 8.40
N VAL A 251 -8.72 -6.46 8.93
CA VAL A 251 -10.04 -6.69 8.30
C VAL A 251 -11.08 -6.01 9.18
N CYS A 252 -11.66 -4.93 8.69
CA CYS A 252 -12.53 -4.04 9.45
C CYS A 252 -13.91 -3.96 8.83
N LYS A 253 -14.97 -4.02 9.65
CA LYS A 253 -16.36 -3.88 9.21
C LYS A 253 -16.90 -2.51 9.57
N LYS A 254 -17.58 -1.86 8.63
CA LYS A 254 -18.31 -0.62 8.91
C LYS A 254 -19.56 -0.93 9.74
N MET A 255 -19.63 -0.38 10.96
CA MET A 255 -20.73 -0.59 11.90
C MET A 255 -21.72 0.56 11.95
N ARG A 256 -21.29 1.76 11.56
CA ARG A 256 -22.13 2.97 11.56
C ARG A 256 -21.60 4.00 10.57
N GLU A 257 -22.45 4.92 10.13
CA GLU A 257 -22.01 6.11 9.42
C GLU A 257 -21.10 6.97 10.35
N HIS A 258 -20.08 7.57 9.75
CA HIS A 258 -19.24 8.51 10.48
C HIS A 258 -20.07 9.80 10.73
N SER A 259 -20.27 10.15 11.99
CA SER A 259 -20.90 11.44 12.35
C SER A 259 -19.85 12.54 12.22
N ALA A 260 -20.10 13.51 11.36
CA ALA A 260 -19.25 14.68 11.18
C ALA A 260 -19.11 15.50 12.47
#